data_37051be36b800c6ece6c6f3715c6ba37
#
_entry.id   37051be36b800c6ece6c6f3715c6ba37
#
_cell.length_a   1.000
_cell.length_b   1.000
_cell.length_c   1.000
_cell.angle_alpha   90.00
_cell.angle_beta   90.00
_cell.angle_gamma   90.00
#
_symmetry.space_group_name_H-M   'P 1'
#
loop_
_entity.id
_entity.type
_entity.pdbx_description
1 polymer ?
#
loop_
_entity_poly.entity_id
_entity_poly.type
_entity_poly.pdbx_seq_one_letter_code
_entity_poly.pdbx_strand_id
1 'polypeptide(L)'
;MKKRNFSAEFKRESAQLVLDQNYTVAAAASAMDVGLSTMTRWVKQLRDERQGKIPKASPITPEQIEIRELKKKLQRIEMENDIFKKGYRALDVRLPEQFSLIGKLRAQYPVVTLCHVFGVHRSNYKYWEKSPEKPDGRRAVLRSQVLELHNISHGSAGARSIAIMATMRGFRMGRWLAGRLMKELGLVSCQQPTHRYKRGGHEHIVIPNRLERQFAVAEPNQVWCGDVTYIWTGKRWAYLAVVLDLFARKPVGWAMSFSPDSRLTIKALGMAWEARGKPAEVMFHSDQGSHYTSRQFRQLLWRCRIRQSMSRRGNCWDNSPMERFFRSLKNEWVPVTGYTNFSEAAHAITNYIVGYYSSLRPHDYNGGLLPNESENRYWKNSKAVASFS
;
A
#
# COMPACT_ATOMS: atom_id res chain seq x y z
N MET A 1 -17.69 -65.51 -24.75
CA MET A 1 -16.37 -65.64 -25.41
C MET A 1 -15.62 -64.32 -25.35
N LYS A 2 -14.38 -64.25 -24.78
CA LYS A 2 -13.54 -63.04 -24.79
C LYS A 2 -13.11 -62.72 -26.23
N LYS A 3 -13.39 -61.53 -26.77
CA LYS A 3 -12.90 -61.09 -28.04
C LYS A 3 -11.36 -61.13 -28.05
N ARG A 4 -10.75 -61.91 -28.94
CA ARG A 4 -9.31 -61.93 -29.14
C ARG A 4 -8.87 -60.57 -29.74
N ASN A 5 -7.96 -59.86 -29.10
CA ASN A 5 -7.35 -58.64 -29.64
C ASN A 5 -6.06 -59.04 -30.37
N PHE A 6 -5.95 -58.66 -31.65
CA PHE A 6 -4.80 -58.94 -32.50
C PHE A 6 -4.01 -57.61 -32.68
N SER A 7 -2.67 -57.69 -32.66
CA SER A 7 -1.78 -56.52 -32.94
C SER A 7 -1.93 -56.05 -34.36
N ALA A 8 -1.55 -54.82 -34.65
CA ALA A 8 -1.56 -54.27 -36.00
C ALA A 8 -0.60 -55.06 -36.95
N GLU A 9 0.54 -55.46 -36.38
CA GLU A 9 1.54 -56.26 -37.04
C GLU A 9 1.03 -57.64 -37.46
N PHE A 10 0.42 -58.38 -36.53
CA PHE A 10 -0.20 -59.68 -36.80
C PHE A 10 -1.28 -59.59 -37.90
N LYS A 11 -2.13 -58.52 -37.87
CA LYS A 11 -3.15 -58.30 -38.89
C LYS A 11 -2.56 -58.03 -40.25
N ARG A 12 -1.45 -57.27 -40.30
CA ARG A 12 -0.71 -56.93 -41.53
C ARG A 12 -0.12 -58.22 -42.15
N GLU A 13 0.65 -58.96 -41.34
CA GLU A 13 1.29 -60.19 -41.77
C GLU A 13 0.25 -61.21 -42.25
N SER A 14 -0.82 -61.42 -41.54
CA SER A 14 -1.91 -62.34 -41.94
C SER A 14 -2.54 -61.91 -43.28
N ALA A 15 -2.78 -60.62 -43.48
CA ALA A 15 -3.36 -60.11 -44.73
C ALA A 15 -2.37 -60.16 -45.94
N GLN A 16 -1.03 -60.05 -45.67
CA GLN A 16 0.04 -60.15 -46.65
C GLN A 16 0.11 -61.57 -47.24
N LEU A 17 -0.21 -62.63 -46.51
CA LEU A 17 -0.28 -63.94 -47.03
C LEU A 17 -1.23 -64.06 -48.26
N VAL A 18 -2.33 -63.30 -48.19
CA VAL A 18 -3.31 -63.28 -49.30
C VAL A 18 -2.89 -62.35 -50.44
N LEU A 19 -2.36 -61.13 -50.11
CA LEU A 19 -2.07 -60.12 -51.11
C LEU A 19 -0.71 -60.28 -51.81
N ASP A 20 0.29 -60.80 -51.09
CA ASP A 20 1.68 -60.83 -51.51
C ASP A 20 2.15 -62.28 -51.84
N GLN A 21 1.56 -63.30 -51.15
CA GLN A 21 1.98 -64.69 -51.31
C GLN A 21 0.93 -65.58 -52.01
N ASN A 22 -0.12 -65.01 -52.61
CA ASN A 22 -1.17 -65.69 -53.35
C ASN A 22 -1.94 -66.76 -52.58
N TYR A 23 -2.00 -66.72 -51.27
CA TYR A 23 -2.85 -67.64 -50.51
C TYR A 23 -4.32 -67.26 -50.71
N THR A 24 -5.20 -68.31 -50.75
CA THR A 24 -6.63 -68.03 -50.67
C THR A 24 -7.00 -67.49 -49.29
N VAL A 25 -8.04 -66.66 -49.18
CA VAL A 25 -8.47 -66.07 -47.91
C VAL A 25 -8.81 -67.19 -46.93
N ALA A 26 -9.34 -68.30 -47.39
CA ALA A 26 -9.68 -69.45 -46.54
C ALA A 26 -8.41 -70.16 -45.99
N ALA A 27 -7.40 -70.37 -46.84
CA ALA A 27 -6.14 -71.00 -46.46
C ALA A 27 -5.36 -70.09 -45.45
N ALA A 28 -5.31 -68.79 -45.69
CA ALA A 28 -4.67 -67.85 -44.78
C ALA A 28 -5.40 -67.77 -43.48
N ALA A 29 -6.73 -67.78 -43.45
CA ALA A 29 -7.54 -67.77 -42.20
C ALA A 29 -7.29 -69.04 -41.37
N SER A 30 -7.19 -70.17 -41.97
CA SER A 30 -6.87 -71.43 -41.28
C SER A 30 -5.44 -71.48 -40.77
N ALA A 31 -4.46 -71.00 -41.57
CA ALA A 31 -3.04 -70.94 -41.18
C ALA A 31 -2.76 -70.04 -40.00
N MET A 32 -3.51 -68.93 -39.87
CA MET A 32 -3.35 -67.94 -38.81
C MET A 32 -4.35 -68.11 -37.68
N ASP A 33 -5.14 -69.17 -37.64
CA ASP A 33 -6.20 -69.50 -36.65
C ASP A 33 -7.14 -68.30 -36.37
N VAL A 34 -7.65 -67.69 -37.44
CA VAL A 34 -8.62 -66.60 -37.43
C VAL A 34 -9.85 -66.89 -38.28
N GLY A 35 -10.98 -66.30 -37.88
CA GLY A 35 -12.23 -66.50 -38.64
C GLY A 35 -12.16 -65.89 -40.01
N LEU A 36 -12.75 -66.59 -41.05
CA LEU A 36 -12.75 -66.19 -42.46
C LEU A 36 -13.23 -64.72 -42.63
N SER A 37 -14.29 -64.30 -41.95
CA SER A 37 -14.81 -62.91 -42.02
C SER A 37 -13.82 -61.88 -41.47
N THR A 38 -13.00 -62.27 -40.49
CA THR A 38 -11.96 -61.43 -39.90
C THR A 38 -10.80 -61.27 -40.87
N MET A 39 -10.35 -62.35 -41.53
CA MET A 39 -9.31 -62.32 -42.51
C MET A 39 -9.74 -61.50 -43.76
N THR A 40 -10.95 -61.68 -44.27
CA THR A 40 -11.50 -60.91 -45.37
C THR A 40 -11.48 -59.42 -45.08
N ARG A 41 -11.85 -59.05 -43.89
CA ARG A 41 -11.82 -57.62 -43.43
C ARG A 41 -10.41 -57.07 -43.37
N TRP A 42 -9.43 -57.84 -42.87
CA TRP A 42 -8.03 -57.41 -42.82
C TRP A 42 -7.41 -57.27 -44.18
N VAL A 43 -7.63 -58.20 -45.13
CA VAL A 43 -7.20 -58.17 -46.52
C VAL A 43 -7.76 -56.91 -47.23
N LYS A 44 -9.05 -56.65 -47.07
CA LYS A 44 -9.69 -55.46 -47.60
C LYS A 44 -9.07 -54.20 -47.00
N GLN A 45 -8.88 -54.16 -45.72
CA GLN A 45 -8.29 -53.01 -45.06
C GLN A 45 -6.85 -52.77 -45.55
N LEU A 46 -6.00 -53.77 -45.58
CA LEU A 46 -4.61 -53.64 -46.08
C LEU A 46 -4.56 -53.16 -47.53
N ARG A 47 -5.47 -53.66 -48.42
CA ARG A 47 -5.58 -53.20 -49.80
C ARG A 47 -5.97 -51.73 -49.90
N ASP A 48 -6.97 -51.30 -49.09
CA ASP A 48 -7.43 -49.91 -49.08
C ASP A 48 -6.34 -48.98 -48.54
N GLU A 49 -5.61 -49.39 -47.47
CA GLU A 49 -4.51 -48.64 -46.91
C GLU A 49 -3.33 -48.49 -47.87
N ARG A 50 -2.97 -49.52 -48.64
CA ARG A 50 -1.95 -49.46 -49.70
C ARG A 50 -2.35 -48.53 -50.86
N GLN A 51 -3.64 -48.33 -51.09
CA GLN A 51 -4.18 -47.37 -52.06
C GLN A 51 -4.28 -45.93 -51.48
N GLY A 52 -3.75 -45.71 -50.28
CA GLY A 52 -3.78 -44.37 -49.63
C GLY A 52 -5.13 -44.00 -49.00
N LYS A 53 -6.10 -44.92 -48.93
CA LYS A 53 -7.39 -44.63 -48.27
C LYS A 53 -7.26 -44.70 -46.78
N ILE A 54 -7.82 -43.68 -46.09
CA ILE A 54 -7.80 -43.60 -44.62
C ILE A 54 -8.74 -44.64 -44.02
N PRO A 55 -8.25 -45.58 -43.20
CA PRO A 55 -9.08 -46.63 -42.63
C PRO A 55 -10.01 -46.08 -41.55
N LYS A 56 -11.27 -46.54 -41.51
CA LYS A 56 -12.21 -46.24 -40.41
C LYS A 56 -11.83 -46.91 -39.07
N ALA A 57 -11.11 -48.02 -39.13
CA ALA A 57 -10.56 -48.76 -37.99
C ALA A 57 -9.14 -48.32 -37.62
N SER A 58 -8.52 -48.96 -36.63
CA SER A 58 -7.09 -48.75 -36.36
C SER A 58 -6.23 -49.13 -37.52
N PRO A 59 -5.30 -48.28 -38.02
CA PRO A 59 -4.45 -48.57 -39.16
C PRO A 59 -3.61 -49.84 -38.95
N ILE A 60 -3.28 -50.52 -40.06
CA ILE A 60 -2.47 -51.72 -40.06
C ILE A 60 -1.09 -51.47 -40.66
N THR A 61 -0.98 -50.53 -41.60
CA THR A 61 0.30 -50.18 -42.22
C THR A 61 1.07 -49.16 -41.41
N PRO A 62 2.41 -49.24 -41.31
CA PRO A 62 3.22 -48.32 -40.51
C PRO A 62 3.01 -46.86 -40.93
N GLU A 63 2.92 -46.59 -42.21
CA GLU A 63 2.73 -45.26 -42.79
C GLU A 63 1.40 -44.64 -42.35
N GLN A 64 0.30 -45.42 -42.34
CA GLN A 64 -1.00 -44.94 -41.90
C GLN A 64 -1.07 -44.76 -40.37
N ILE A 65 -0.30 -45.53 -39.61
CA ILE A 65 -0.15 -45.36 -38.16
C ILE A 65 0.56 -44.01 -37.91
N GLU A 66 1.67 -43.76 -38.58
CA GLU A 66 2.45 -42.52 -38.47
C GLU A 66 1.61 -41.28 -38.88
N ILE A 67 0.92 -41.37 -40.03
CA ILE A 67 -0.01 -40.29 -40.47
C ILE A 67 -1.05 -39.97 -39.39
N ARG A 68 -1.60 -40.98 -38.77
CA ARG A 68 -2.60 -40.80 -37.70
C ARG A 68 -2.01 -40.14 -36.46
N GLU A 69 -0.79 -40.51 -36.08
CA GLU A 69 -0.07 -39.88 -34.96
C GLU A 69 0.32 -38.44 -35.29
N LEU A 70 0.82 -38.17 -36.48
CA LEU A 70 1.15 -36.82 -36.93
C LEU A 70 -0.07 -35.89 -36.97
N LYS A 71 -1.21 -36.40 -37.48
CA LYS A 71 -2.47 -35.65 -37.43
C LYS A 71 -2.92 -35.32 -36.02
N LYS A 72 -2.77 -36.24 -35.06
CA LYS A 72 -3.07 -35.98 -33.63
C LYS A 72 -2.12 -34.95 -33.06
N LYS A 73 -0.82 -35.04 -33.38
CA LYS A 73 0.17 -34.02 -32.93
C LYS A 73 -0.15 -32.64 -33.51
N LEU A 74 -0.48 -32.57 -34.81
CA LEU A 74 -0.85 -31.34 -35.49
C LEU A 74 -2.08 -30.68 -34.81
N GLN A 75 -3.17 -31.41 -34.60
CA GLN A 75 -4.36 -30.92 -33.95
C GLN A 75 -4.06 -30.41 -32.53
N ARG A 76 -3.15 -31.07 -31.81
CA ARG A 76 -2.72 -30.61 -30.49
C ARG A 76 -1.97 -29.29 -30.58
N ILE A 77 -1.01 -29.18 -31.50
CA ILE A 77 -0.20 -27.96 -31.71
C ILE A 77 -1.08 -26.78 -32.16
N GLU A 78 -2.02 -27.02 -33.07
CA GLU A 78 -2.98 -26.02 -33.51
C GLU A 78 -3.83 -25.50 -32.34
N MET A 79 -4.31 -26.40 -31.49
CA MET A 79 -5.07 -26.04 -30.30
C MET A 79 -4.22 -25.25 -29.32
N GLU A 80 -2.98 -25.68 -29.05
CA GLU A 80 -2.04 -24.96 -28.17
C GLU A 80 -1.73 -23.56 -28.72
N ASN A 81 -1.54 -23.43 -30.05
CA ASN A 81 -1.28 -22.14 -30.69
C ASN A 81 -2.50 -21.19 -30.59
N ASP A 82 -3.71 -21.72 -30.76
CA ASP A 82 -4.94 -20.92 -30.62
C ASP A 82 -5.14 -20.44 -29.15
N ILE A 83 -4.85 -21.29 -28.19
CA ILE A 83 -4.84 -20.93 -26.79
C ILE A 83 -3.77 -19.83 -26.51
N PHE A 84 -2.57 -19.96 -27.08
CA PHE A 84 -1.50 -18.98 -26.96
C PHE A 84 -1.94 -17.62 -27.52
N LYS A 85 -2.53 -17.60 -28.72
CA LYS A 85 -3.02 -16.36 -29.35
C LYS A 85 -4.07 -15.65 -28.47
N LYS A 86 -4.98 -16.41 -27.84
CA LYS A 86 -6.02 -15.88 -26.96
C LYS A 86 -5.49 -15.50 -25.57
N GLY A 87 -4.42 -16.15 -25.13
CA GLY A 87 -3.83 -16.00 -23.80
C GLY A 87 -2.54 -15.16 -23.73
N TYR A 88 -2.03 -14.65 -24.85
CA TYR A 88 -0.72 -14.00 -24.95
C TYR A 88 -0.50 -12.88 -23.90
N ARG A 89 -1.52 -12.08 -23.60
CA ARG A 89 -1.44 -11.01 -22.58
C ARG A 89 -1.43 -11.51 -21.15
N ALA A 90 -1.68 -12.80 -20.91
CA ALA A 90 -1.84 -13.37 -19.58
C ALA A 90 -0.68 -14.28 -19.15
N LEU A 91 0.34 -14.45 -19.99
CA LEU A 91 1.53 -15.26 -19.64
C LEU A 91 2.41 -14.57 -18.60
N ASP A 92 2.37 -13.22 -18.53
CA ASP A 92 3.15 -12.39 -17.60
C ASP A 92 2.36 -11.94 -16.36
N VAL A 93 1.14 -12.42 -16.14
CA VAL A 93 0.30 -12.04 -15.02
C VAL A 93 0.40 -13.03 -13.85
N ARG A 94 -0.09 -12.60 -12.67
CA ARG A 94 -0.06 -13.42 -11.45
C ARG A 94 -0.95 -14.66 -11.56
N LEU A 95 -0.59 -15.74 -10.84
CA LEU A 95 -1.31 -17.01 -10.81
C LEU A 95 -2.85 -16.90 -10.72
N PRO A 96 -3.45 -16.04 -9.86
CA PRO A 96 -4.91 -15.92 -9.80
C PRO A 96 -5.55 -15.42 -11.09
N GLU A 97 -4.88 -14.55 -11.83
CA GLU A 97 -5.33 -14.01 -13.11
C GLU A 97 -5.23 -15.07 -14.21
N GLN A 98 -4.15 -15.89 -14.20
CA GLN A 98 -4.01 -17.06 -15.06
C GLN A 98 -5.12 -18.08 -14.81
N PHE A 99 -5.44 -18.38 -13.55
CA PHE A 99 -6.54 -19.27 -13.20
C PHE A 99 -7.90 -18.73 -13.64
N SER A 100 -8.15 -17.43 -13.50
CA SER A 100 -9.36 -16.78 -13.99
C SER A 100 -9.51 -16.93 -15.52
N LEU A 101 -8.40 -16.80 -16.27
CA LEU A 101 -8.40 -16.98 -17.71
C LEU A 101 -8.64 -18.44 -18.12
N ILE A 102 -8.00 -19.40 -17.42
CA ILE A 102 -8.28 -20.83 -17.60
C ILE A 102 -9.78 -21.11 -17.37
N GLY A 103 -10.37 -20.51 -16.32
CA GLY A 103 -11.80 -20.63 -16.04
C GLY A 103 -12.68 -20.11 -17.18
N LYS A 104 -12.30 -19.04 -17.87
CA LYS A 104 -13.02 -18.50 -19.03
C LYS A 104 -12.86 -19.37 -20.28
N LEU A 105 -11.67 -19.91 -20.50
CA LEU A 105 -11.36 -20.69 -21.72
C LEU A 105 -11.76 -22.16 -21.62
N ARG A 106 -12.07 -22.69 -20.44
CA ARG A 106 -12.45 -24.11 -20.21
C ARG A 106 -13.71 -24.55 -20.97
N ALA A 107 -14.56 -23.59 -21.36
CA ALA A 107 -15.73 -23.88 -22.18
C ALA A 107 -15.35 -24.28 -23.62
N GLN A 108 -14.18 -23.86 -24.11
CA GLN A 108 -13.71 -24.06 -25.47
C GLN A 108 -12.58 -25.09 -25.61
N TYR A 109 -11.76 -25.25 -24.52
CA TYR A 109 -10.56 -26.09 -24.53
C TYR A 109 -10.47 -27.00 -23.32
N PRO A 110 -9.82 -28.17 -23.43
CA PRO A 110 -9.60 -29.06 -22.30
C PRO A 110 -8.72 -28.41 -21.23
N VAL A 111 -9.13 -28.49 -19.96
CA VAL A 111 -8.39 -27.93 -18.81
C VAL A 111 -6.95 -28.43 -18.73
N VAL A 112 -6.69 -29.68 -19.15
CA VAL A 112 -5.34 -30.25 -19.19
C VAL A 112 -4.43 -29.49 -20.13
N THR A 113 -4.92 -29.19 -21.33
CA THR A 113 -4.16 -28.42 -22.36
C THR A 113 -3.96 -26.97 -21.90
N LEU A 114 -5.00 -26.34 -21.33
CA LEU A 114 -4.90 -24.99 -20.77
C LEU A 114 -3.84 -24.90 -19.67
N CYS A 115 -3.87 -25.80 -18.70
CA CYS A 115 -2.88 -25.84 -17.63
C CYS A 115 -1.45 -26.06 -18.15
N HIS A 116 -1.29 -26.90 -19.20
CA HIS A 116 0.01 -27.11 -19.84
C HIS A 116 0.53 -25.85 -20.52
N VAL A 117 -0.30 -25.19 -21.31
CA VAL A 117 0.04 -23.96 -22.05
C VAL A 117 0.40 -22.80 -21.11
N PHE A 118 -0.34 -22.66 -20.00
CA PHE A 118 -0.07 -21.60 -18.98
C PHE A 118 1.02 -21.98 -17.97
N GLY A 119 1.63 -23.17 -18.07
CA GLY A 119 2.67 -23.63 -17.16
C GLY A 119 2.22 -23.81 -15.71
N VAL A 120 0.93 -24.07 -15.49
CA VAL A 120 0.36 -24.20 -14.14
C VAL A 120 -0.01 -25.66 -13.85
N HIS A 121 0.21 -26.08 -12.60
CA HIS A 121 -0.15 -27.45 -12.22
C HIS A 121 -1.66 -27.59 -12.09
N ARG A 122 -2.23 -28.66 -12.66
CA ARG A 122 -3.67 -28.90 -12.67
C ARG A 122 -4.30 -28.96 -11.26
N SER A 123 -3.58 -29.48 -10.27
CA SER A 123 -4.07 -29.52 -8.87
C SER A 123 -4.23 -28.12 -8.29
N ASN A 124 -3.31 -27.20 -8.62
CA ASN A 124 -3.38 -25.81 -8.15
C ASN A 124 -4.61 -25.10 -8.73
N TYR A 125 -4.90 -25.31 -10.01
CA TYR A 125 -6.12 -24.79 -10.64
C TYR A 125 -7.37 -25.37 -9.99
N LYS A 126 -7.45 -26.72 -9.79
CA LYS A 126 -8.58 -27.36 -9.14
C LYS A 126 -8.78 -26.91 -7.68
N TYR A 127 -7.69 -26.69 -6.95
CA TYR A 127 -7.75 -26.13 -5.60
C TYR A 127 -8.32 -24.71 -5.62
N TRP A 128 -7.82 -23.87 -6.52
CA TRP A 128 -8.32 -22.50 -6.70
C TRP A 128 -9.81 -22.47 -7.11
N GLU A 129 -10.22 -23.33 -8.05
CA GLU A 129 -11.60 -23.43 -8.50
C GLU A 129 -12.56 -23.86 -7.36
N LYS A 130 -12.12 -24.77 -6.50
CA LYS A 130 -12.89 -25.24 -5.33
C LYS A 130 -12.80 -24.34 -4.12
N SER A 131 -11.83 -23.40 -4.12
CA SER A 131 -11.66 -22.43 -3.05
C SER A 131 -12.50 -21.19 -3.40
N PRO A 132 -13.75 -21.07 -2.91
CA PRO A 132 -14.51 -19.84 -3.09
C PRO A 132 -13.66 -18.72 -2.49
N GLU A 133 -13.62 -17.54 -3.14
CA GLU A 133 -13.15 -16.33 -2.51
C GLU A 133 -14.00 -16.11 -1.26
N LYS A 134 -13.59 -16.74 -0.15
CA LYS A 134 -14.14 -16.39 1.16
C LYS A 134 -13.73 -14.95 1.38
N PRO A 135 -14.68 -14.01 1.47
CA PRO A 135 -14.35 -12.66 1.83
C PRO A 135 -13.58 -12.73 3.15
N ASP A 136 -12.30 -12.36 3.12
CA ASP A 136 -11.48 -12.28 4.32
C ASP A 136 -12.08 -11.19 5.21
N GLY A 137 -12.97 -11.59 6.12
CA GLY A 137 -13.69 -10.68 7.02
C GLY A 137 -12.70 -9.82 7.82
N ARG A 138 -11.55 -10.40 8.21
CA ARG A 138 -10.47 -9.65 8.85
C ARG A 138 -9.91 -8.57 7.93
N ARG A 139 -9.69 -8.89 6.66
CA ARG A 139 -9.19 -7.92 5.67
C ARG A 139 -10.22 -6.83 5.37
N ALA A 140 -11.51 -7.16 5.36
CA ALA A 140 -12.58 -6.18 5.20
C ALA A 140 -12.60 -5.17 6.36
N VAL A 141 -12.47 -5.64 7.61
CA VAL A 141 -12.37 -4.78 8.79
C VAL A 141 -11.12 -3.90 8.71
N LEU A 142 -9.96 -4.44 8.32
CA LEU A 142 -8.72 -3.66 8.18
C LEU A 142 -8.84 -2.61 7.07
N ARG A 143 -9.51 -2.89 5.94
CA ARG A 143 -9.80 -1.91 4.88
C ARG A 143 -10.66 -0.76 5.40
N SER A 144 -11.72 -1.07 6.15
CA SER A 144 -12.58 -0.04 6.76
C SER A 144 -11.78 0.85 7.71
N GLN A 145 -10.92 0.26 8.54
CA GLN A 145 -10.06 1.03 9.45
C GLN A 145 -9.04 1.92 8.71
N VAL A 146 -8.44 1.42 7.62
CA VAL A 146 -7.51 2.21 6.80
C VAL A 146 -8.23 3.40 6.17
N LEU A 147 -9.45 3.19 5.63
CA LEU A 147 -10.25 4.25 5.05
C LEU A 147 -10.64 5.31 6.09
N GLU A 148 -11.11 4.88 7.25
CA GLU A 148 -11.48 5.77 8.36
C GLU A 148 -10.28 6.62 8.83
N LEU A 149 -9.11 6.00 9.07
CA LEU A 149 -7.89 6.69 9.49
C LEU A 149 -7.37 7.67 8.44
N HIS A 150 -7.48 7.31 7.16
CA HIS A 150 -7.13 8.22 6.07
C HIS A 150 -8.07 9.43 6.03
N ASN A 151 -9.37 9.22 6.23
CA ASN A 151 -10.36 10.30 6.29
C ASN A 151 -10.15 11.21 7.51
N ILE A 152 -9.90 10.64 8.70
CA ILE A 152 -9.60 11.41 9.92
C ILE A 152 -8.34 12.28 9.73
N SER A 153 -7.36 11.81 8.96
CA SER A 153 -6.15 12.56 8.64
C SER A 153 -6.32 13.55 7.48
N HIS A 154 -7.53 13.76 6.98
CA HIS A 154 -7.81 14.58 5.80
C HIS A 154 -6.98 14.17 4.57
N GLY A 155 -6.72 12.87 4.41
CA GLY A 155 -5.94 12.35 3.30
C GLY A 155 -4.43 12.52 3.43
N SER A 156 -3.92 13.01 4.54
CA SER A 156 -2.49 13.30 4.71
C SER A 156 -1.68 12.10 5.21
N ALA A 157 -2.29 11.16 5.93
CA ALA A 157 -1.59 10.03 6.52
C ALA A 157 -1.14 9.02 5.45
N GLY A 158 0.16 8.75 5.40
CA GLY A 158 0.74 7.68 4.58
C GLY A 158 0.76 6.34 5.33
N ALA A 159 1.18 5.28 4.63
CA ALA A 159 1.16 3.89 5.12
C ALA A 159 1.83 3.69 6.49
N ARG A 160 2.91 4.43 6.81
CA ARG A 160 3.57 4.34 8.11
C ARG A 160 2.69 4.89 9.23
N SER A 161 2.12 6.07 9.02
CA SER A 161 1.24 6.72 10.01
C SER A 161 -0.04 5.90 10.22
N ILE A 162 -0.67 5.42 9.14
CA ILE A 162 -1.87 4.56 9.20
C ILE A 162 -1.58 3.28 9.99
N ALA A 163 -0.43 2.62 9.74
CA ALA A 163 -0.06 1.41 10.46
C ALA A 163 0.05 1.64 11.98
N ILE A 164 0.67 2.75 12.39
CA ILE A 164 0.82 3.12 13.80
C ILE A 164 -0.55 3.45 14.41
N MET A 165 -1.35 4.31 13.76
CA MET A 165 -2.67 4.70 14.24
C MET A 165 -3.62 3.49 14.37
N ALA A 166 -3.60 2.56 13.41
CA ALA A 166 -4.38 1.33 13.46
C ALA A 166 -3.94 0.45 14.63
N THR A 167 -2.63 0.30 14.84
CA THR A 167 -2.09 -0.52 15.94
C THR A 167 -2.47 0.06 17.30
N MET A 168 -2.48 1.38 17.46
CA MET A 168 -2.93 2.06 18.68
C MET A 168 -4.42 1.86 18.96
N ARG A 169 -5.24 1.67 17.93
CA ARG A 169 -6.66 1.30 18.04
C ARG A 169 -6.90 -0.22 18.24
N GLY A 170 -5.84 -1.01 18.43
CA GLY A 170 -5.92 -2.46 18.64
C GLY A 170 -5.89 -3.29 17.35
N PHE A 171 -5.79 -2.66 16.17
CA PHE A 171 -5.67 -3.37 14.89
C PHE A 171 -4.20 -3.54 14.51
N ARG A 172 -3.57 -4.65 14.89
CA ARG A 172 -2.17 -4.93 14.52
C ARG A 172 -1.98 -4.90 13.02
N MET A 173 -1.25 -3.90 12.52
CA MET A 173 -1.00 -3.67 11.11
C MET A 173 0.43 -3.16 10.88
N GLY A 174 1.18 -3.87 10.03
CA GLY A 174 2.49 -3.41 9.59
C GLY A 174 2.41 -2.42 8.43
N ARG A 175 3.47 -1.61 8.23
CA ARG A 175 3.57 -0.63 7.14
C ARG A 175 3.27 -1.20 5.75
N TRP A 176 3.75 -2.42 5.46
CA TRP A 176 3.55 -3.07 4.17
C TRP A 176 2.08 -3.44 3.92
N LEU A 177 1.40 -3.93 4.96
CA LEU A 177 -0.03 -4.25 4.88
C LEU A 177 -0.85 -2.97 4.70
N ALA A 178 -0.57 -1.93 5.48
CA ALA A 178 -1.22 -0.61 5.34
C ALA A 178 -1.04 -0.05 3.92
N GLY A 179 0.18 -0.06 3.37
CA GLY A 179 0.45 0.41 2.01
C GLY A 179 -0.28 -0.39 0.93
N ARG A 180 -0.39 -1.72 1.10
CA ARG A 180 -1.16 -2.58 0.19
C ARG A 180 -2.65 -2.25 0.25
N LEU A 181 -3.21 -2.10 1.45
CA LEU A 181 -4.62 -1.75 1.64
C LEU A 181 -4.94 -0.35 1.11
N MET A 182 -4.06 0.63 1.32
CA MET A 182 -4.18 1.96 0.71
C MET A 182 -4.22 1.88 -0.81
N LYS A 183 -3.32 1.10 -1.43
CA LYS A 183 -3.30 0.89 -2.88
C LYS A 183 -4.59 0.22 -3.39
N GLU A 184 -5.10 -0.77 -2.68
CA GLU A 184 -6.38 -1.45 -3.01
C GLU A 184 -7.58 -0.49 -2.94
N LEU A 185 -7.54 0.48 -2.02
CA LEU A 185 -8.58 1.49 -1.82
C LEU A 185 -8.36 2.75 -2.68
N GLY A 186 -7.30 2.81 -3.48
CA GLY A 186 -6.95 3.99 -4.29
C GLY A 186 -6.54 5.21 -3.47
N LEU A 187 -6.11 5.03 -2.21
CA LEU A 187 -5.76 6.12 -1.30
C LEU A 187 -4.31 6.57 -1.51
N VAL A 188 -4.14 7.88 -1.65
CA VAL A 188 -2.83 8.52 -1.82
C VAL A 188 -2.66 9.60 -0.74
N SER A 189 -1.49 9.62 -0.08
CA SER A 189 -1.18 10.66 0.89
C SER A 189 -0.92 12.00 0.19
N CYS A 190 -1.63 13.05 0.58
CA CYS A 190 -1.48 14.40 0.04
C CYS A 190 -0.13 15.00 0.49
N GLN A 191 0.68 15.45 -0.46
CA GLN A 191 1.90 16.22 -0.20
C GLN A 191 1.88 17.48 -1.07
N GLN A 192 2.04 18.65 -0.41
CA GLN A 192 2.18 19.92 -1.13
C GLN A 192 3.64 20.18 -1.53
N PRO A 193 3.88 20.92 -2.64
CA PRO A 193 5.22 21.27 -3.08
C PRO A 193 5.94 22.19 -2.07
N THR A 194 7.28 22.13 -2.05
CA THR A 194 8.14 22.91 -1.15
C THR A 194 8.10 24.40 -1.46
N HIS A 195 7.90 25.24 -0.45
CA HIS A 195 7.93 26.70 -0.55
C HIS A 195 9.35 27.24 -0.49
N ARG A 196 9.66 28.28 -1.32
CA ARG A 196 10.92 29.06 -1.23
C ARG A 196 10.70 30.32 -0.41
N TYR A 197 11.55 30.58 0.59
CA TYR A 197 11.49 31.76 1.45
C TYR A 197 12.16 32.98 0.81
N LYS A 198 11.54 34.18 0.95
CA LYS A 198 12.16 35.46 0.66
C LYS A 198 12.81 36.05 1.92
N ARG A 199 14.05 36.59 1.77
CA ARG A 199 14.79 37.25 2.86
C ARG A 199 14.34 38.69 3.00
N GLY A 200 13.98 39.15 4.22
CA GLY A 200 13.71 40.53 4.56
C GLY A 200 14.51 40.93 5.81
N GLY A 201 14.90 42.20 5.90
CA GLY A 201 15.77 42.68 6.97
C GLY A 201 15.32 44.00 7.59
N HIS A 202 15.35 44.06 8.94
CA HIS A 202 15.44 45.28 9.76
C HIS A 202 16.20 44.99 11.05
N GLU A 203 16.89 45.96 11.64
CA GLU A 203 17.68 45.82 12.85
C GLU A 203 16.79 45.78 14.11
N HIS A 204 17.08 44.86 15.01
CA HIS A 204 16.42 44.71 16.31
C HIS A 204 17.44 44.39 17.42
N ILE A 205 17.02 44.55 18.68
CA ILE A 205 17.80 44.25 19.87
C ILE A 205 18.31 42.79 19.78
N VAL A 206 19.62 42.63 19.92
CA VAL A 206 20.28 41.31 19.82
C VAL A 206 20.04 40.52 21.13
N ILE A 207 19.11 39.59 21.10
CA ILE A 207 18.95 38.58 22.15
C ILE A 207 19.72 37.33 21.74
N PRO A 208 20.62 36.77 22.57
CA PRO A 208 21.47 35.68 22.20
C PRO A 208 20.69 34.39 21.91
N ASN A 209 21.18 33.60 20.96
CA ASN A 209 20.70 32.26 20.73
C ASN A 209 21.28 31.33 21.81
N ARG A 210 20.50 31.04 22.82
CA ARG A 210 20.87 30.15 23.95
C ARG A 210 20.52 28.71 23.66
N LEU A 211 19.60 28.45 22.72
CA LEU A 211 19.16 27.11 22.36
C LEU A 211 20.20 26.36 21.49
N GLU A 212 20.95 27.11 20.67
CA GLU A 212 22.05 26.58 19.83
C GLU A 212 21.68 25.30 19.06
N ARG A 213 20.43 25.19 18.61
CA ARG A 213 19.86 24.00 17.94
C ARG A 213 19.82 22.72 18.79
N GLN A 214 19.96 22.82 20.10
CA GLN A 214 19.82 21.70 21.02
C GLN A 214 18.33 21.37 21.19
N PHE A 215 17.73 20.83 20.15
CA PHE A 215 16.29 20.54 20.13
C PHE A 215 15.90 19.26 20.88
N ALA A 216 16.85 18.42 21.26
CA ALA A 216 16.60 17.26 22.11
C ALA A 216 16.54 17.71 23.57
N VAL A 217 15.36 17.59 24.18
CA VAL A 217 15.07 18.07 25.54
C VAL A 217 14.66 16.87 26.38
N ALA A 218 15.18 16.78 27.60
CA ALA A 218 14.99 15.61 28.47
C ALA A 218 13.62 15.59 29.18
N GLU A 219 13.05 16.77 29.43
CA GLU A 219 11.84 16.91 30.23
C GLU A 219 10.84 17.92 29.65
N PRO A 220 9.54 17.74 29.90
CA PRO A 220 8.55 18.75 29.56
C PRO A 220 8.82 20.10 30.27
N ASN A 221 8.45 21.20 29.62
CA ASN A 221 8.60 22.57 30.13
C ASN A 221 10.04 23.08 30.28
N GLN A 222 11.04 22.39 29.74
CA GLN A 222 12.41 22.94 29.70
C GLN A 222 12.58 23.98 28.60
N VAL A 223 12.10 23.67 27.37
CA VAL A 223 12.21 24.58 26.25
C VAL A 223 10.90 24.64 25.46
N TRP A 224 10.42 25.83 25.28
CA TRP A 224 9.28 26.13 24.41
C TRP A 224 9.76 26.93 23.22
N CYS A 225 9.31 26.56 22.02
CA CYS A 225 9.51 27.33 20.79
C CYS A 225 8.23 28.05 20.39
N GLY A 226 8.36 29.31 19.97
CA GLY A 226 7.25 30.09 19.48
C GLY A 226 7.49 30.60 18.05
N ASP A 227 6.41 30.66 17.26
CA ASP A 227 6.44 31.27 15.94
C ASP A 227 5.02 31.66 15.48
N VAL A 228 4.92 32.51 14.46
CA VAL A 228 3.67 33.03 13.91
C VAL A 228 3.56 32.67 12.45
N THR A 229 2.44 32.12 12.04
CA THR A 229 2.13 31.87 10.63
C THR A 229 0.84 32.58 10.22
N TYR A 230 0.61 32.70 8.93
CA TYR A 230 -0.59 33.32 8.36
C TYR A 230 -1.48 32.25 7.67
N ILE A 231 -2.78 32.48 7.75
CA ILE A 231 -3.83 31.58 7.24
C ILE A 231 -4.89 32.41 6.53
N TRP A 232 -5.25 31.99 5.31
CA TRP A 232 -6.27 32.71 4.55
C TRP A 232 -7.67 32.36 5.07
N THR A 233 -8.49 33.39 5.31
CA THR A 233 -9.86 33.26 5.84
C THR A 233 -10.92 33.83 4.91
N GLY A 234 -10.78 33.58 3.61
CA GLY A 234 -11.73 33.93 2.56
C GLY A 234 -11.64 35.40 2.12
N LYS A 235 -11.60 36.33 3.05
CA LYS A 235 -11.55 37.79 2.77
C LYS A 235 -10.22 38.45 3.11
N ARG A 236 -9.51 37.94 4.11
CA ARG A 236 -8.24 38.51 4.59
C ARG A 236 -7.39 37.46 5.31
N TRP A 237 -6.14 37.78 5.51
CA TRP A 237 -5.20 36.98 6.28
C TRP A 237 -5.53 37.06 7.78
N ALA A 238 -5.53 35.92 8.45
CA ALA A 238 -5.45 35.78 9.89
C ALA A 238 -4.07 35.24 10.26
N TYR A 239 -3.65 35.50 11.47
CA TYR A 239 -2.36 35.09 12.01
C TYR A 239 -2.58 34.12 13.16
N LEU A 240 -1.76 33.08 13.18
CA LEU A 240 -1.75 32.05 14.21
C LEU A 240 -0.40 32.06 14.90
N ALA A 241 -0.36 32.38 16.19
CA ALA A 241 0.80 32.16 17.04
C ALA A 241 0.67 30.83 17.75
N VAL A 242 1.75 30.05 17.82
CA VAL A 242 1.80 28.75 18.50
C VAL A 242 3.02 28.71 19.40
N VAL A 243 2.86 28.10 20.58
CA VAL A 243 3.92 27.74 21.52
C VAL A 243 4.01 26.21 21.55
N LEU A 244 5.18 25.67 21.21
CA LEU A 244 5.48 24.25 21.11
C LEU A 244 6.45 23.83 22.20
N ASP A 245 6.10 22.87 23.05
CA ASP A 245 7.03 22.22 23.97
C ASP A 245 7.93 21.24 23.19
N LEU A 246 9.24 21.40 23.30
CA LEU A 246 10.19 20.61 22.53
C LEU A 246 10.33 19.18 23.03
N PHE A 247 9.98 18.85 24.25
CA PHE A 247 10.09 17.49 24.77
C PHE A 247 9.30 16.49 23.90
N ALA A 248 8.00 16.69 23.77
CA ALA A 248 7.12 15.81 23.02
C ALA A 248 6.68 16.40 21.66
N ARG A 249 7.23 17.54 21.24
CA ARG A 249 6.76 18.32 20.09
C ARG A 249 5.28 18.66 20.19
N LYS A 250 4.82 18.96 21.41
CA LYS A 250 3.42 19.21 21.73
C LYS A 250 3.11 20.69 21.73
N PRO A 251 2.13 21.18 20.94
CA PRO A 251 1.62 22.54 21.09
C PRO A 251 0.95 22.69 22.46
N VAL A 252 1.41 23.68 23.24
CA VAL A 252 0.94 23.91 24.60
C VAL A 252 0.17 25.22 24.74
N GLY A 253 0.25 26.11 23.75
CA GLY A 253 -0.54 27.33 23.67
C GLY A 253 -0.64 27.85 22.24
N TRP A 254 -1.76 28.45 21.91
CA TRP A 254 -1.99 29.07 20.60
C TRP A 254 -3.01 30.19 20.68
N ALA A 255 -2.93 31.10 19.72
CA ALA A 255 -3.92 32.17 19.57
C ALA A 255 -4.05 32.54 18.10
N MET A 256 -5.22 33.02 17.69
CA MET A 256 -5.47 33.60 16.36
C MET A 256 -5.93 35.04 16.46
N SER A 257 -5.53 35.85 15.50
CA SER A 257 -5.92 37.26 15.36
C SER A 257 -5.82 37.71 13.92
N PHE A 258 -6.49 38.81 13.58
CA PHE A 258 -6.29 39.50 12.31
C PHE A 258 -5.07 40.41 12.29
N SER A 259 -4.40 40.61 13.41
CA SER A 259 -3.20 41.46 13.55
C SER A 259 -2.03 40.62 14.05
N PRO A 260 -0.86 40.66 13.38
CA PRO A 260 0.36 39.97 13.81
C PRO A 260 1.14 40.81 14.81
N ASP A 261 0.46 41.28 15.88
CA ASP A 261 1.06 42.12 16.91
C ASP A 261 1.51 41.32 18.15
N SER A 262 2.14 42.00 19.09
CA SER A 262 2.60 41.36 20.31
C SER A 262 1.47 40.85 21.22
N ARG A 263 0.23 41.32 21.06
CA ARG A 263 -0.94 40.83 21.81
C ARG A 263 -1.25 39.38 21.43
N LEU A 264 -1.07 39.05 20.14
CA LEU A 264 -1.26 37.70 19.66
C LEU A 264 -0.28 36.71 20.30
N THR A 265 1.01 37.04 20.33
CA THR A 265 2.05 36.18 20.91
C THR A 265 1.95 36.12 22.45
N ILE A 266 1.56 37.23 23.11
CA ILE A 266 1.27 37.31 24.53
C ILE A 266 0.12 36.36 24.91
N LYS A 267 -0.95 36.34 24.10
CA LYS A 267 -2.11 35.47 24.34
C LYS A 267 -1.74 33.99 24.19
N ALA A 268 -0.95 33.64 23.18
CA ALA A 268 -0.48 32.27 22.99
C ALA A 268 0.44 31.81 24.13
N LEU A 269 1.39 32.64 24.55
CA LEU A 269 2.29 32.35 25.67
C LEU A 269 1.55 32.27 26.99
N GLY A 270 0.61 33.18 27.24
CA GLY A 270 -0.24 33.16 28.45
C GLY A 270 -1.04 31.87 28.58
N MET A 271 -1.69 31.44 27.46
CA MET A 271 -2.38 30.16 27.43
C MET A 271 -1.44 28.99 27.75
N ALA A 272 -0.25 28.95 27.13
CA ALA A 272 0.74 27.92 27.41
C ALA A 272 1.15 27.89 28.88
N TRP A 273 1.46 29.02 29.45
CA TRP A 273 1.93 29.13 30.82
C TRP A 273 0.88 28.71 31.86
N GLU A 274 -0.38 29.10 31.63
CA GLU A 274 -1.50 28.70 32.49
C GLU A 274 -1.83 27.21 32.34
N ALA A 275 -1.94 26.72 31.10
CA ALA A 275 -2.27 25.33 30.84
C ALA A 275 -1.20 24.34 31.35
N ARG A 276 0.03 24.81 31.51
CA ARG A 276 1.16 24.01 32.03
C ARG A 276 1.40 24.16 33.53
N GLY A 277 0.49 24.82 34.26
CA GLY A 277 0.59 24.98 35.71
C GLY A 277 1.62 26.03 36.15
N LYS A 278 1.88 27.03 35.30
CA LYS A 278 2.76 28.17 35.56
C LYS A 278 4.23 27.77 35.84
N PRO A 279 4.87 26.99 34.97
CA PRO A 279 6.24 26.54 35.19
C PRO A 279 7.20 27.74 35.19
N ALA A 280 8.21 27.68 36.06
CA ALA A 280 9.32 28.62 36.09
C ALA A 280 10.53 28.08 35.33
N GLU A 281 11.48 28.98 35.02
CA GLU A 281 12.78 28.64 34.40
C GLU A 281 12.71 28.05 32.97
N VAL A 282 11.55 28.08 32.35
CA VAL A 282 11.38 27.65 30.92
C VAL A 282 12.24 28.54 30.01
N MET A 283 12.91 27.96 29.04
CA MET A 283 13.53 28.72 27.96
C MET A 283 12.53 28.89 26.82
N PHE A 284 12.19 30.12 26.47
CA PHE A 284 11.36 30.44 25.31
C PHE A 284 12.21 30.87 24.14
N HIS A 285 12.20 30.10 23.05
CA HIS A 285 12.96 30.37 21.83
C HIS A 285 12.03 30.79 20.70
N SER A 286 12.40 31.84 19.95
CA SER A 286 11.65 32.33 18.80
C SER A 286 12.59 32.87 17.72
N ASP A 287 12.01 33.25 16.59
CA ASP A 287 12.68 34.11 15.62
C ASP A 287 12.82 35.55 16.16
N GLN A 288 13.50 36.42 15.40
CA GLN A 288 13.68 37.85 15.75
C GLN A 288 12.49 38.72 15.31
N GLY A 289 11.27 38.19 15.22
CA GLY A 289 10.08 38.95 14.87
C GLY A 289 9.79 40.08 15.86
N SER A 290 9.30 41.23 15.36
CA SER A 290 9.00 42.41 16.17
C SER A 290 8.00 42.15 17.31
N HIS A 291 7.12 41.18 17.16
CA HIS A 291 6.16 40.77 18.17
C HIS A 291 6.83 40.05 19.35
N TYR A 292 7.96 39.36 19.17
CA TYR A 292 8.75 38.71 20.23
C TYR A 292 9.80 39.64 20.86
N THR A 293 10.24 40.67 20.15
CA THR A 293 11.18 41.69 20.67
C THR A 293 10.48 42.85 21.38
N SER A 294 9.15 42.91 21.30
CA SER A 294 8.35 43.98 21.90
C SER A 294 8.54 44.05 23.44
N ARG A 295 8.46 45.26 23.96
CA ARG A 295 8.54 45.52 25.43
C ARG A 295 7.47 44.71 26.21
N GLN A 296 6.25 44.66 25.69
CA GLN A 296 5.13 43.97 26.33
C GLN A 296 5.37 42.46 26.44
N PHE A 297 5.87 41.84 25.35
CA PHE A 297 6.18 40.40 25.36
C PHE A 297 7.33 40.08 26.34
N ARG A 298 8.39 40.87 26.34
CA ARG A 298 9.50 40.71 27.28
C ARG A 298 9.09 40.90 28.74
N GLN A 299 8.19 41.85 29.04
CA GLN A 299 7.62 42.01 30.39
C GLN A 299 6.85 40.78 30.85
N LEU A 300 6.08 40.13 29.91
CA LEU A 300 5.40 38.88 30.24
C LEU A 300 6.40 37.75 30.54
N LEU A 301 7.44 37.58 29.74
CA LEU A 301 8.50 36.58 29.97
C LEU A 301 9.14 36.78 31.37
N TRP A 302 9.48 38.02 31.72
CA TRP A 302 10.05 38.36 33.01
C TRP A 302 9.09 38.03 34.19
N ARG A 303 7.82 38.39 34.05
CA ARG A 303 6.79 38.09 35.07
C ARG A 303 6.60 36.58 35.27
N CYS A 304 6.69 35.80 34.20
CA CYS A 304 6.59 34.34 34.21
C CYS A 304 7.91 33.63 34.56
N ARG A 305 8.99 34.36 34.81
CA ARG A 305 10.35 33.82 35.04
C ARG A 305 10.82 32.93 33.89
N ILE A 306 10.51 33.32 32.64
CA ILE A 306 10.85 32.58 31.42
C ILE A 306 12.09 33.26 30.80
N ARG A 307 13.10 32.45 30.50
CA ARG A 307 14.34 32.92 29.84
C ARG A 307 14.15 33.04 28.35
N GLN A 308 14.50 34.18 27.76
CA GLN A 308 14.37 34.40 26.32
C GLN A 308 15.63 33.93 25.55
N SER A 309 15.41 33.27 24.42
CA SER A 309 16.39 32.91 23.44
C SER A 309 15.84 33.24 22.05
N MET A 310 16.70 33.66 21.13
CA MET A 310 16.27 34.00 19.76
C MET A 310 17.18 33.40 18.70
N SER A 311 16.61 33.03 17.58
CA SER A 311 17.35 32.57 16.40
C SER A 311 18.34 33.63 15.91
N ARG A 312 19.45 33.22 15.34
CA ARG A 312 20.34 34.14 14.63
C ARG A 312 19.65 34.74 13.41
N ARG A 313 19.95 35.97 13.10
CA ARG A 313 19.33 36.69 11.98
C ARG A 313 19.51 35.94 10.67
N GLY A 314 18.43 35.75 9.94
CA GLY A 314 18.42 35.06 8.65
C GLY A 314 18.68 33.56 8.71
N ASN A 315 18.71 32.98 9.90
CA ASN A 315 18.97 31.56 10.10
C ASN A 315 17.69 30.82 10.54
N CYS A 316 16.89 30.43 9.55
CA CYS A 316 15.64 29.70 9.77
C CYS A 316 15.85 28.33 10.48
N TRP A 317 17.01 27.71 10.31
CA TRP A 317 17.34 26.43 10.95
C TRP A 317 17.34 26.48 12.48
N ASP A 318 17.51 27.67 13.05
CA ASP A 318 17.53 27.83 14.50
C ASP A 318 16.14 27.64 15.14
N ASN A 319 15.03 27.71 14.33
CA ASN A 319 13.65 27.43 14.78
C ASN A 319 12.97 26.31 13.98
N SER A 320 13.74 25.35 13.49
CA SER A 320 13.27 24.26 12.63
C SER A 320 12.10 23.42 13.21
N PRO A 321 11.93 23.21 14.53
CA PRO A 321 10.76 22.52 15.06
C PRO A 321 9.44 23.25 14.76
N MET A 322 9.42 24.59 14.83
CA MET A 322 8.23 25.38 14.52
C MET A 322 7.92 25.39 13.02
N GLU A 323 8.96 25.53 12.19
CA GLU A 323 8.80 25.41 10.73
C GLU A 323 8.20 24.07 10.33
N ARG A 324 8.66 22.97 10.95
CA ARG A 324 8.13 21.64 10.71
C ARG A 324 6.68 21.51 11.17
N PHE A 325 6.33 22.06 12.32
CA PHE A 325 4.95 22.10 12.83
C PHE A 325 4.02 22.83 11.84
N PHE A 326 4.38 24.04 11.45
CA PHE A 326 3.56 24.81 10.51
C PHE A 326 3.47 24.20 9.10
N ARG A 327 4.54 23.59 8.66
CA ARG A 327 4.50 22.81 7.41
C ARG A 327 3.50 21.64 7.50
N SER A 328 3.51 20.92 8.62
CA SER A 328 2.54 19.85 8.85
C SER A 328 1.12 20.39 8.88
N LEU A 329 0.86 21.45 9.65
CA LEU A 329 -0.46 22.10 9.72
C LEU A 329 -0.97 22.50 8.33
N LYS A 330 -0.13 23.20 7.54
CA LYS A 330 -0.53 23.70 6.22
C LYS A 330 -0.76 22.59 5.20
N ASN A 331 0.07 21.55 5.23
CA ASN A 331 -0.03 20.44 4.28
C ASN A 331 -1.16 19.44 4.63
N GLU A 332 -1.42 19.26 5.91
CA GLU A 332 -2.30 18.19 6.39
C GLU A 332 -3.73 18.68 6.64
N TRP A 333 -3.92 19.97 6.92
CA TRP A 333 -5.19 20.46 7.44
C TRP A 333 -5.73 21.73 6.77
N VAL A 334 -4.87 22.67 6.42
CA VAL A 334 -5.32 23.92 5.82
C VAL A 334 -5.71 23.67 4.35
N PRO A 335 -6.95 23.95 3.94
CA PRO A 335 -7.37 23.82 2.54
C PRO A 335 -6.51 24.71 1.63
N VAL A 336 -6.25 24.29 0.41
CA VAL A 336 -5.47 25.05 -0.58
C VAL A 336 -6.13 26.43 -0.86
N THR A 337 -7.46 26.48 -0.84
CA THR A 337 -8.25 27.72 -1.03
C THR A 337 -8.36 28.56 0.25
N GLY A 338 -7.83 28.06 1.39
CA GLY A 338 -8.06 28.64 2.71
C GLY A 338 -9.44 28.32 3.27
N TYR A 339 -9.75 28.94 4.40
CA TYR A 339 -11.05 28.82 5.07
C TYR A 339 -12.02 29.93 4.61
N THR A 340 -13.32 29.74 4.77
CA THR A 340 -14.33 30.71 4.34
C THR A 340 -14.42 31.92 5.28
N ASN A 341 -14.11 31.72 6.58
CA ASN A 341 -14.14 32.78 7.58
C ASN A 341 -13.20 32.47 8.77
N PHE A 342 -13.03 33.44 9.66
CA PHE A 342 -12.15 33.35 10.83
C PHE A 342 -12.62 32.27 11.82
N SER A 343 -13.92 32.16 12.07
CA SER A 343 -14.45 31.21 13.05
C SER A 343 -14.19 29.77 12.60
N GLU A 344 -14.43 29.48 11.34
CA GLU A 344 -14.11 28.18 10.75
C GLU A 344 -12.62 27.85 10.85
N ALA A 345 -11.75 28.81 10.50
CA ALA A 345 -10.31 28.64 10.63
C ALA A 345 -9.89 28.35 12.07
N ALA A 346 -10.40 29.12 13.04
CA ALA A 346 -10.06 28.95 14.45
C ALA A 346 -10.52 27.60 14.98
N HIS A 347 -11.73 27.15 14.61
CA HIS A 347 -12.26 25.84 14.98
C HIS A 347 -11.44 24.71 14.36
N ALA A 348 -11.19 24.77 13.07
CA ALA A 348 -10.41 23.74 12.35
C ALA A 348 -8.97 23.62 12.89
N ILE A 349 -8.31 24.75 13.18
CA ILE A 349 -6.94 24.75 13.73
C ILE A 349 -6.92 24.19 15.15
N THR A 350 -7.91 24.53 15.98
CA THR A 350 -8.02 23.96 17.33
C THR A 350 -8.21 22.44 17.25
N ASN A 351 -9.07 21.97 16.35
CA ASN A 351 -9.26 20.53 16.11
C ASN A 351 -7.97 19.85 15.61
N TYR A 352 -7.21 20.51 14.74
CA TYR A 352 -5.91 20.00 14.34
C TYR A 352 -4.97 19.85 15.53
N ILE A 353 -4.79 20.90 16.31
CA ILE A 353 -3.83 20.94 17.42
C ILE A 353 -4.18 19.91 18.51
N VAL A 354 -5.42 19.92 18.95
CA VAL A 354 -5.88 19.09 20.10
C VAL A 354 -6.29 17.71 19.65
N GLY A 355 -7.15 17.62 18.64
CA GLY A 355 -7.78 16.38 18.20
C GLY A 355 -6.85 15.51 17.37
N TYR A 356 -6.19 16.07 16.39
CA TYR A 356 -5.38 15.29 15.46
C TYR A 356 -3.90 15.28 15.80
N TYR A 357 -3.23 16.44 15.82
CA TYR A 357 -1.77 16.51 15.98
C TYR A 357 -1.30 15.93 17.31
N SER A 358 -1.93 16.33 18.41
CA SER A 358 -1.51 15.91 19.77
C SER A 358 -2.00 14.51 20.15
N SER A 359 -3.17 14.08 19.63
CA SER A 359 -3.90 12.89 20.12
C SER A 359 -3.96 11.72 19.12
N LEU A 360 -3.70 11.94 17.83
CA LEU A 360 -3.82 10.90 16.80
C LEU A 360 -2.62 10.80 15.86
N ARG A 361 -1.87 11.88 15.66
CA ARG A 361 -0.78 11.94 14.71
C ARG A 361 0.51 11.36 15.29
N PRO A 362 1.04 10.24 14.75
CA PRO A 362 2.34 9.72 15.17
C PRO A 362 3.46 10.70 14.83
N HIS A 363 4.41 10.86 15.74
CA HIS A 363 5.54 11.76 15.57
C HIS A 363 6.87 11.02 15.58
N ASP A 364 7.64 11.12 14.46
CA ASP A 364 8.92 10.40 14.31
C ASP A 364 9.93 10.72 15.42
N TYR A 365 9.99 11.98 15.88
CA TYR A 365 10.85 12.39 17.00
C TYR A 365 10.54 11.63 18.29
N ASN A 366 9.30 11.27 18.54
CA ASN A 366 8.84 10.53 19.69
C ASN A 366 8.89 8.99 19.47
N GLY A 367 9.65 8.52 18.49
CA GLY A 367 9.69 7.10 18.13
C GLY A 367 8.36 6.55 17.60
N GLY A 368 7.53 7.42 17.00
CA GLY A 368 6.20 7.08 16.52
C GLY A 368 5.08 7.27 17.54
N LEU A 369 5.40 7.64 18.77
CA LEU A 369 4.37 7.96 19.76
C LEU A 369 3.67 9.29 19.44
N LEU A 370 2.43 9.41 19.89
CA LEU A 370 1.68 10.66 19.86
C LEU A 370 2.29 11.66 20.85
N PRO A 371 2.25 12.98 20.59
CA PRO A 371 2.74 13.97 21.53
C PRO A 371 2.15 13.82 22.95
N ASN A 372 0.83 13.60 23.06
CA ASN A 372 0.18 13.37 24.35
C ASN A 372 0.68 12.08 25.03
N GLU A 373 0.83 11.00 24.31
CA GLU A 373 1.27 9.72 24.86
C GLU A 373 2.74 9.76 25.31
N SER A 374 3.60 10.42 24.51
CA SER A 374 5.01 10.62 24.88
C SER A 374 5.15 11.35 26.21
N GLU A 375 4.38 12.43 26.39
CA GLU A 375 4.39 13.20 27.63
C GLU A 375 3.75 12.44 28.82
N ASN A 376 2.65 11.73 28.59
CA ASN A 376 1.98 10.93 29.62
C ASN A 376 2.90 9.83 30.15
N ARG A 377 3.70 9.20 29.29
CA ARG A 377 4.70 8.20 29.70
C ARG A 377 5.78 8.80 30.59
N TYR A 378 6.26 9.99 30.25
CA TYR A 378 7.22 10.71 31.10
C TYR A 378 6.65 10.93 32.50
N TRP A 379 5.45 11.49 32.62
CA TRP A 379 4.84 11.77 33.91
C TRP A 379 4.53 10.52 34.73
N LYS A 380 4.15 9.42 34.10
CA LYS A 380 3.94 8.13 34.79
C LYS A 380 5.27 7.59 35.34
N ASN A 381 6.32 7.64 34.57
CA ASN A 381 7.65 7.18 35.00
C ASN A 381 8.23 8.05 36.10
N SER A 382 8.11 9.38 35.99
CA SER A 382 8.57 10.33 37.02
C SER A 382 7.85 10.15 38.36
N LYS A 383 6.53 9.91 38.36
CA LYS A 383 5.76 9.60 39.58
C LYS A 383 6.16 8.25 40.17
N ALA A 384 6.44 7.25 39.37
CA ALA A 384 6.92 5.95 39.85
C ALA A 384 8.27 6.09 40.55
N VAL A 385 9.22 6.85 39.99
CA VAL A 385 10.52 7.12 40.64
C VAL A 385 10.33 7.88 41.96
N ALA A 386 9.49 8.91 42.02
CA ALA A 386 9.21 9.66 43.22
C ALA A 386 8.51 8.87 44.35
N SER A 387 7.87 7.75 44.02
CA SER A 387 7.24 6.84 45.00
C SER A 387 8.22 5.81 45.60
N PHE A 388 9.43 5.69 45.06
CA PHE A 388 10.51 4.81 45.56
C PHE A 388 11.64 5.55 46.27
N SER A 389 11.60 6.87 46.31
CA SER A 389 12.51 7.77 47.06
C SER A 389 11.85 8.29 48.33
#